data_aadb778d191434828954ee3706f2740b
#
_entry.id   aadb778d191434828954ee3706f2740b
#
_cell.length_a   1.000
_cell.length_b   1.000
_cell.length_c   1.000
_cell.angle_alpha   90.00
_cell.angle_beta   90.00
_cell.angle_gamma   90.00
#
_symmetry.space_group_name_H-M   'P 1'
#
loop_
_entity.id
_entity.type
_entity.pdbx_description
1 polymer ?
#
loop_
_entity_poly.entity_id
_entity_poly.type
_entity_poly.pdbx_seq_one_letter_code
_entity_poly.pdbx_strand_id
1 'polypeptide(L)'
;MPKRATTDHGEIIHFAGRHRLFPVVRKHDPAAIRLASREDVTADEVRVGWPAYFRPFIDRRLVFVYDETGGQAVTHAEADALQAAAPAGPAGEASASAT
;
A
#
# COMPACT_ATOMS: atom_id res chain seq x y z
N MET A 1 14.46 -5.42 5.34
CA MET A 1 14.07 -5.84 3.98
C MET A 1 13.57 -4.65 3.20
N PRO A 2 13.98 -4.51 1.95
CA PRO A 2 13.51 -3.38 1.15
C PRO A 2 12.02 -3.54 0.86
N LYS A 3 11.35 -2.42 0.76
CA LYS A 3 9.95 -2.41 0.39
C LYS A 3 9.82 -2.59 -1.12
N ARG A 4 8.75 -3.24 -1.51
CA ARG A 4 8.44 -3.46 -2.92
C ARG A 4 7.25 -2.57 -3.31
N ALA A 5 7.32 -1.98 -4.48
CA ALA A 5 6.24 -1.15 -5.02
C ALA A 5 5.63 -1.87 -6.22
N THR A 6 4.32 -1.89 -6.29
CA THR A 6 3.62 -2.56 -7.39
C THR A 6 2.29 -1.89 -7.70
N THR A 7 1.88 -2.00 -8.96
CA THR A 7 0.52 -1.63 -9.37
C THR A 7 -0.25 -2.85 -9.86
N ASP A 8 0.34 -4.03 -9.78
CA ASP A 8 -0.28 -5.26 -10.23
C ASP A 8 -1.36 -5.70 -9.24
N HIS A 9 -2.60 -5.71 -9.69
CA HIS A 9 -3.75 -6.07 -8.85
C HIS A 9 -3.63 -7.50 -8.31
N GLY A 10 -3.19 -8.43 -9.14
CA GLY A 10 -3.01 -9.80 -8.71
C GLY A 10 -1.99 -9.93 -7.59
N GLU A 11 -0.92 -9.19 -7.67
CA GLU A 11 0.12 -9.17 -6.64
C GLU A 11 -0.43 -8.62 -5.33
N ILE A 12 -1.23 -7.56 -5.40
CA ILE A 12 -1.84 -6.96 -4.22
C ILE A 12 -2.83 -7.92 -3.57
N ILE A 13 -3.66 -8.57 -4.38
CA ILE A 13 -4.63 -9.55 -3.88
C ILE A 13 -3.91 -10.72 -3.21
N HIS A 14 -2.83 -11.19 -3.83
CA HIS A 14 -2.03 -12.28 -3.29
C HIS A 14 -1.41 -11.89 -1.95
N PHE A 15 -0.84 -10.70 -1.87
CA PHE A 15 -0.29 -10.18 -0.62
C PHE A 15 -1.36 -10.15 0.47
N ALA A 16 -2.54 -9.61 0.15
CA ALA A 16 -3.63 -9.53 1.11
C ALA A 16 -4.04 -10.91 1.62
N GLY A 17 -4.13 -11.88 0.70
CA GLY A 17 -4.48 -13.25 1.09
C GLY A 17 -3.47 -13.87 2.02
N ARG A 18 -2.18 -13.65 1.76
CA ARG A 18 -1.11 -14.18 2.60
C ARG A 18 -1.14 -13.58 4.02
N HIS A 19 -1.53 -12.33 4.13
CA HIS A 19 -1.55 -11.63 5.41
C HIS A 19 -2.94 -11.56 6.05
N ARG A 20 -3.93 -12.25 5.43
CA ARG A 20 -5.31 -12.30 5.92
C ARG A 20 -5.91 -10.90 6.04
N LEU A 21 -5.65 -10.10 5.02
CA LEU A 21 -6.17 -8.74 4.92
C LEU A 21 -7.29 -8.71 3.89
N PHE A 22 -8.16 -7.72 4.01
CA PHE A 22 -9.24 -7.52 3.05
C PHE A 22 -9.41 -6.02 2.81
N PRO A 23 -9.96 -5.65 1.64
CA PRO A 23 -10.09 -4.23 1.32
C PRO A 23 -11.23 -3.61 2.11
N VAL A 24 -10.97 -2.41 2.63
CA VAL A 24 -11.97 -1.61 3.34
C VAL A 24 -11.89 -0.16 2.87
N VAL A 25 -12.99 0.55 3.03
CA VAL A 25 -13.04 2.00 2.78
C VAL A 25 -13.71 2.65 3.97
N ARG A 26 -13.49 3.95 4.14
CA ARG A 26 -14.19 4.70 5.17
C ARG A 26 -15.63 4.91 4.75
N LYS A 27 -16.55 4.84 5.70
CA LYS A 27 -17.98 4.96 5.40
C LYS A 27 -18.32 6.29 4.73
N HIS A 28 -17.63 7.36 5.09
CA HIS A 28 -17.91 8.69 4.57
C HIS A 28 -16.90 9.15 3.51
N ASP A 29 -15.99 8.27 3.11
CA ASP A 29 -14.98 8.60 2.11
C ASP A 29 -14.58 7.34 1.35
N PRO A 30 -15.31 6.99 0.29
CA PRO A 30 -15.01 5.77 -0.47
C PRO A 30 -13.65 5.76 -1.15
N ALA A 31 -12.99 6.93 -1.25
CA ALA A 31 -11.64 6.99 -1.81
C ALA A 31 -10.57 6.68 -0.77
N ALA A 32 -10.92 6.65 0.51
CA ALA A 32 -9.98 6.34 1.58
C ALA A 32 -9.89 4.83 1.75
N ILE A 33 -9.11 4.21 0.89
CA ILE A 33 -8.96 2.76 0.82
C ILE A 33 -7.78 2.30 1.66
N ARG A 34 -7.92 1.10 2.23
CA ARG A 34 -6.79 0.42 2.85
C ARG A 34 -7.07 -1.08 2.94
N LEU A 35 -6.06 -1.83 3.34
CA LEU A 35 -6.22 -3.24 3.68
C LEU A 35 -6.23 -3.37 5.19
N ALA A 36 -7.15 -4.14 5.71
CA ALA A 36 -7.31 -4.31 7.14
C ALA A 36 -7.46 -5.78 7.47
N SER A 37 -7.02 -6.15 8.67
CA SER A 37 -7.30 -7.46 9.21
C SER A 37 -8.61 -7.40 10.00
N ARG A 38 -9.10 -8.56 10.36
CA ARG A 38 -10.32 -8.69 11.15
C ARG A 38 -10.22 -7.97 12.49
N GLU A 39 -9.03 -7.98 13.10
CA GLU A 39 -8.79 -7.33 14.38
C GLU A 39 -8.55 -5.84 14.26
N ASP A 40 -8.21 -5.39 13.08
CA ASP A 40 -7.70 -4.05 12.82
C ASP A 40 -8.74 -3.12 12.20
N VAL A 41 -9.78 -3.69 11.59
CA VAL A 41 -10.84 -2.88 10.96
C VAL A 41 -11.59 -2.10 12.03
N THR A 42 -11.88 -0.83 11.75
CA THR A 42 -12.57 0.04 12.69
C THR A 42 -14.06 0.14 12.38
N ALA A 43 -14.83 0.66 13.34
CA ALA A 43 -16.27 0.85 13.15
C ALA A 43 -16.58 1.87 12.06
N ASP A 44 -15.62 2.71 11.73
CA ASP A 44 -15.72 3.75 10.70
C ASP A 44 -15.46 3.20 9.31
N GLU A 45 -15.05 1.95 9.20
CA GLU A 45 -14.69 1.32 7.95
C GLU A 45 -15.67 0.23 7.57
N VAL A 46 -15.80 -0.01 6.28
CA VAL A 46 -16.66 -1.08 5.76
C VAL A 46 -15.86 -1.90 4.77
N ARG A 47 -16.02 -3.20 4.85
CA ARG A 47 -15.38 -4.13 3.93
C ARG A 47 -16.03 -3.98 2.55
N VAL A 48 -15.20 -3.96 1.50
CA VAL A 48 -15.66 -3.85 0.13
C VAL A 48 -15.02 -4.95 -0.71
N GLY A 49 -15.53 -5.12 -1.92
CA GLY A 49 -14.90 -6.02 -2.87
C GLY A 49 -13.70 -5.35 -3.52
N TRP A 50 -12.87 -6.15 -4.17
CA TRP A 50 -11.68 -5.64 -4.83
C TRP A 50 -11.97 -4.57 -5.89
N PRO A 51 -13.04 -4.64 -6.68
CA PRO A 51 -13.32 -3.57 -7.63
C PRO A 51 -13.49 -2.20 -6.95
N ALA A 52 -14.12 -2.15 -5.79
CA ALA A 52 -14.29 -0.89 -5.06
C ALA A 52 -12.98 -0.38 -4.49
N TYR A 53 -12.04 -1.27 -4.19
CA TYR A 53 -10.69 -0.90 -3.74
C TYR A 53 -9.86 -0.37 -4.89
N PHE A 54 -9.88 -1.08 -6.02
CA PHE A 54 -9.02 -0.71 -7.14
C PHE A 54 -9.49 0.51 -7.91
N ARG A 55 -10.76 0.85 -7.83
CA ARG A 55 -11.24 2.03 -8.55
C ARG A 55 -10.57 3.32 -8.10
N PRO A 56 -10.59 3.68 -6.80
CA PRO A 56 -9.82 4.84 -6.34
C PRO A 56 -8.32 4.66 -6.53
N PHE A 57 -7.84 3.42 -6.41
CA PHE A 57 -6.43 3.11 -6.61
C PHE A 57 -5.98 3.53 -8.01
N ILE A 58 -6.75 3.19 -9.02
CA ILE A 58 -6.46 3.54 -10.40
C ILE A 58 -6.70 5.03 -10.66
N ASP A 59 -7.83 5.54 -10.22
CA ASP A 59 -8.21 6.94 -10.48
C ASP A 59 -7.22 7.92 -9.87
N ARG A 60 -6.68 7.60 -8.72
CA ARG A 60 -5.70 8.44 -8.04
C ARG A 60 -4.27 8.06 -8.38
N ARG A 61 -4.08 7.09 -9.26
CA ARG A 61 -2.77 6.63 -9.71
C ARG A 61 -1.88 6.23 -8.53
N LEU A 62 -2.42 5.43 -7.64
CA LEU A 62 -1.69 5.00 -6.46
C LEU A 62 -0.76 3.84 -6.77
N VAL A 63 0.18 3.62 -5.88
CA VAL A 63 1.12 2.50 -5.92
C VAL A 63 1.02 1.78 -4.60
N PHE A 64 1.07 0.46 -4.62
CA PHE A 64 1.04 -0.32 -3.40
C PHE A 64 2.48 -0.63 -2.98
N VAL A 65 2.86 -0.19 -1.80
CA VAL A 65 4.20 -0.41 -1.26
C VAL A 65 4.07 -1.36 -0.08
N TYR A 66 4.83 -2.44 -0.11
CA TYR A 66 4.70 -3.46 0.92
C TYR A 66 6.03 -4.15 1.22
N ASP A 67 6.08 -4.78 2.38
CA ASP A 67 7.15 -5.69 2.77
C ASP A 67 6.53 -6.78 3.65
N GLU A 68 7.36 -7.52 4.37
CA GLU A 68 6.87 -8.62 5.19
C GLU A 68 6.01 -8.17 6.36
N THR A 69 6.09 -6.89 6.74
CA THR A 69 5.38 -6.36 7.90
C THR A 69 4.04 -5.73 7.55
N GLY A 70 3.80 -5.44 6.27
CA GLY A 70 2.55 -4.85 5.86
C GLY A 70 2.68 -4.06 4.57
N GLY A 71 1.59 -3.46 4.13
CA GLY A 71 1.59 -2.69 2.90
C GLY A 71 0.52 -1.62 2.90
N GLN A 72 0.66 -0.65 2.01
CA GLN A 72 -0.28 0.45 1.89
C GLN A 72 -0.28 1.03 0.48
N ALA A 73 -1.40 1.58 0.08
CA ALA A 73 -1.53 2.29 -1.19
C ALA A 73 -1.17 3.75 -0.96
N VAL A 74 -0.24 4.26 -1.74
CA VAL A 74 0.28 5.62 -1.57
C VAL A 74 0.47 6.26 -2.94
N THR A 75 0.72 7.56 -2.96
CA THR A 75 1.08 8.25 -4.19
C THR A 75 2.47 7.83 -4.65
N HIS A 76 2.80 8.09 -5.92
CA HIS A 76 4.14 7.79 -6.43
C HIS A 76 5.22 8.53 -5.65
N ALA A 77 4.98 9.78 -5.29
CA ALA A 77 5.94 10.55 -4.51
C ALA A 77 6.15 9.94 -3.12
N GLU A 78 5.07 9.51 -2.49
CA GLU A 78 5.16 8.84 -1.20
C GLU A 78 5.87 7.49 -1.31
N ALA A 79 5.62 6.76 -2.39
CA ALA A 79 6.30 5.49 -2.63
C ALA A 79 7.80 5.68 -2.77
N ASP A 80 8.21 6.70 -3.53
CA ASP A 80 9.62 7.02 -3.69
C ASP A 80 10.27 7.37 -2.35
N ALA A 81 9.58 8.15 -1.53
CA ALA A 81 10.08 8.52 -0.22
C ALA A 81 10.23 7.30 0.70
N LEU A 82 9.25 6.40 0.66
CA LEU A 82 9.31 5.19 1.48
C LEU A 82 10.45 4.27 1.06
N GLN A 83 10.69 4.16 -0.23
CA GLN A 83 11.78 3.33 -0.73
C GLN A 83 13.14 3.95 -0.46
N ALA A 84 13.24 5.27 -0.56
CA ALA A 84 14.46 5.99 -0.26
C ALA A 84 14.80 5.94 1.23
N ALA A 85 13.77 5.90 2.08
CA ALA A 85 13.98 5.82 3.52
C ALA A 85 14.37 4.40 3.97
N ALA A 86 14.21 3.42 3.11
CA ALA A 86 14.64 2.07 3.46
C ALA A 86 16.13 2.08 3.71
N PRO A 87 16.61 1.40 4.73
CA PRO A 87 18.05 1.35 4.99
C PRO A 87 18.70 0.59 3.87
N ALA A 88 19.09 1.30 2.90
CA ALA A 88 19.85 0.70 1.85
C ALA A 88 21.25 0.94 2.25
N GLY A 89 21.47 0.74 2.98
CA GLY A 89 22.72 1.04 3.24
C GLY A 89 23.26 2.28 2.77
N PRO A 90 23.57 2.35 2.71
CA PRO A 90 23.97 3.12 2.58
C PRO A 90 24.14 4.00 1.94
N ALA A 91 24.05 4.01 2.08
CA ALA A 91 23.99 4.61 1.50
C ALA A 91 24.14 5.31 0.97
N GLY A 92 24.25 5.34 1.05
CA GLY A 92 24.01 5.89 0.45
C GLY A 92 24.29 6.40 -0.09
N GLU A 93 24.40 6.35 -0.06
CA GLU A 93 24.24 6.73 -0.59
C GLU A 93 24.12 7.20 -1.19
N ALA A 94 24.45 7.40 -1.20
CA ALA A 94 23.97 7.92 -1.78
C ALA A 94 23.88 8.34 -2.29
N SER A 95 24.02 8.43 -2.35
CA SER A 95 23.54 8.85 -2.89
C SER A 95 23.37 9.30 -3.24
N ALA A 96 23.63 9.50 -3.23
CA ALA A 96 23.09 9.91 -3.60
C ALA A 96 23.03 10.25 -4.02
N SER A 97 23.35 10.34 -4.10
CA SER A 97 22.94 10.56 -4.59
C SER A 97 22.79 10.68 -5.05
N ALA A 98 23.24 10.89 -5.22
CA ALA A 98 22.74 10.89 -5.63
C ALA A 98 22.65 10.90 -5.89
N THR A 99 22.87 10.96 -5.87
CA THR A 99 22.38 10.82 -6.15
C THR A 99 22.28 10.83 -6.22
#